data_ddcc8e504c446eb733215ec09374a564
#
_entry.id   ddcc8e504c446eb733215ec09374a564
#
_cell.length_a   1.000
_cell.length_b   1.000
_cell.length_c   1.000
_cell.angle_alpha   90.00
_cell.angle_beta   90.00
_cell.angle_gamma   90.00
#
_symmetry.space_group_name_H-M   'P 1'
#
loop_
_entity.id
_entity.type
_entity.pdbx_description
1 polymer ?
#
loop_
_entity_poly.entity_id
_entity_poly.type
_entity_poly.pdbx_seq_one_letter_code
_entity_poly.pdbx_strand_id
1 'polypeptide(L)'
;MNNNGKNAADLTPEERIVFLESLLDSDEPWIDHGPIFLQFLDDPDPEVRITALRGLWYAPDPDLIDRLMGMADQDPSPKVRAEAVSALGIYIYQGELADYGFDWGPMTEILREDELPEADFVRVKDYLLGVYADEGRPLDERRFAIEALGFLSDPQVADLVEEAYQRPEREMKISALYAMGRSGLMRWTDILARELYNAERDIQLEAIRAVGEIGLAELGKDLWRLTYAEDQEIMLEAIEALGQSGWEQAFERLDELTLHSDPEIAEVAKEALDEWLLMSEIAREAEELDEDWDDETGPDLDLDWDEEE
;
A
#
# COMPACT_ATOMS: atom_id res chain seq x y z
N MET A 1 5.63 -28.12 -11.53
CA MET A 1 6.96 -28.76 -11.60
C MET A 1 7.98 -27.65 -11.73
N ASN A 2 8.89 -27.49 -10.80
CA ASN A 2 9.96 -26.51 -10.95
C ASN A 2 10.99 -26.98 -12.01
N ASN A 3 11.91 -26.09 -12.41
CA ASN A 3 12.93 -26.32 -13.45
C ASN A 3 13.80 -27.59 -13.25
N ASN A 4 13.74 -28.26 -12.08
CA ASN A 4 14.52 -29.43 -11.72
C ASN A 4 13.72 -30.75 -11.69
N GLY A 5 12.41 -30.74 -12.04
CA GLY A 5 11.59 -31.96 -12.11
C GLY A 5 11.27 -32.63 -10.75
N LYS A 6 11.56 -31.97 -9.61
CA LYS A 6 11.17 -32.42 -8.28
C LYS A 6 9.72 -32.01 -7.99
N ASN A 7 8.96 -32.84 -7.28
CA ASN A 7 7.67 -32.42 -6.72
C ASN A 7 7.90 -31.50 -5.51
N ALA A 8 6.95 -30.60 -5.23
CA ALA A 8 7.02 -29.69 -4.08
C ALA A 8 7.26 -30.43 -2.74
N ALA A 9 6.70 -31.64 -2.60
CA ALA A 9 6.89 -32.48 -1.41
C ALA A 9 8.33 -33.04 -1.22
N ASP A 10 9.14 -33.02 -2.28
CA ASP A 10 10.52 -33.52 -2.26
C ASP A 10 11.56 -32.41 -1.97
N LEU A 11 11.09 -31.16 -1.83
CA LEU A 11 11.92 -29.98 -1.58
C LEU A 11 12.15 -29.81 -0.06
N THR A 12 13.34 -29.30 0.32
CA THR A 12 13.57 -28.82 1.69
C THR A 12 12.76 -27.54 1.95
N PRO A 13 12.55 -27.14 3.23
CA PRO A 13 11.87 -25.86 3.52
C PRO A 13 12.52 -24.67 2.79
N GLU A 14 13.85 -24.59 2.80
CA GLU A 14 14.62 -23.53 2.13
C GLU A 14 14.39 -23.54 0.60
N GLU A 15 14.40 -24.73 -0.03
CA GLU A 15 14.11 -24.87 -1.46
C GLU A 15 12.65 -24.45 -1.78
N ARG A 16 11.69 -24.68 -0.87
CA ARG A 16 10.29 -24.24 -1.03
C ARG A 16 10.16 -22.72 -0.92
N ILE A 17 10.84 -22.09 0.05
CA ILE A 17 10.87 -20.63 0.20
C ILE A 17 11.42 -19.99 -1.06
N VAL A 18 12.62 -20.38 -1.52
CA VAL A 18 13.24 -19.85 -2.74
C VAL A 18 12.31 -20.03 -3.96
N PHE A 19 11.61 -21.16 -4.04
CA PHE A 19 10.64 -21.39 -5.12
C PHE A 19 9.47 -20.41 -5.04
N LEU A 20 8.88 -20.18 -3.86
CA LEU A 20 7.77 -19.25 -3.68
C LEU A 20 8.21 -17.80 -3.89
N GLU A 21 9.39 -17.41 -3.41
CA GLU A 21 9.98 -16.08 -3.66
C GLU A 21 10.19 -15.83 -5.16
N SER A 22 10.65 -16.84 -5.91
CA SER A 22 10.78 -16.71 -7.36
C SER A 22 9.46 -16.50 -8.11
N LEU A 23 8.32 -16.81 -7.49
CA LEU A 23 6.98 -16.53 -8.04
C LEU A 23 6.53 -15.11 -7.68
N LEU A 24 6.96 -14.58 -6.51
CA LEU A 24 6.71 -13.19 -6.11
C LEU A 24 7.48 -12.21 -7.00
N ASP A 25 8.72 -12.56 -7.36
CA ASP A 25 9.61 -11.75 -8.20
C ASP A 25 9.35 -11.94 -9.71
N SER A 26 8.25 -12.62 -10.09
CA SER A 26 7.96 -12.90 -11.49
C SER A 26 7.50 -11.65 -12.24
N ASP A 27 8.19 -11.32 -13.34
CA ASP A 27 7.81 -10.24 -14.28
C ASP A 27 6.57 -10.59 -15.14
N GLU A 28 5.82 -11.65 -14.80
CA GLU A 28 4.67 -12.14 -15.57
C GLU A 28 3.35 -11.88 -14.79
N PRO A 29 2.88 -10.62 -14.65
CA PRO A 29 1.73 -10.25 -13.83
C PRO A 29 0.40 -10.86 -14.29
N TRP A 30 0.35 -11.41 -15.52
CA TRP A 30 -0.83 -12.10 -16.06
C TRP A 30 -0.95 -13.57 -15.64
N ILE A 31 0.03 -14.12 -14.90
CA ILE A 31 -0.03 -15.48 -14.39
C ILE A 31 -0.55 -15.45 -12.96
N ASP A 32 -1.72 -16.06 -12.73
CA ASP A 32 -2.23 -16.28 -11.38
C ASP A 32 -1.43 -17.39 -10.67
N HIS A 33 -0.59 -16.99 -9.73
CA HIS A 33 0.17 -17.90 -8.87
C HIS A 33 -0.57 -18.28 -7.58
N GLY A 34 -1.74 -17.70 -7.29
CA GLY A 34 -2.55 -17.95 -6.09
C GLY A 34 -2.75 -19.44 -5.80
N PRO A 35 -3.16 -20.29 -6.78
CA PRO A 35 -3.34 -21.72 -6.57
C PRO A 35 -2.07 -22.46 -6.11
N ILE A 36 -0.88 -21.93 -6.41
CA ILE A 36 0.38 -22.48 -5.95
C ILE A 36 0.59 -22.11 -4.48
N PHE A 37 0.48 -20.82 -4.12
CA PHE A 37 0.64 -20.35 -2.74
C PHE A 37 -0.33 -21.06 -1.78
N LEU A 38 -1.57 -21.28 -2.20
CA LEU A 38 -2.58 -21.99 -1.41
C LEU A 38 -2.15 -23.39 -0.95
N GLN A 39 -1.34 -24.09 -1.75
CA GLN A 39 -0.87 -25.45 -1.41
C GLN A 39 0.15 -25.43 -0.25
N PHE A 40 0.77 -24.28 0.04
CA PHE A 40 1.79 -24.13 1.06
C PHE A 40 1.28 -23.50 2.37
N LEU A 41 0.01 -23.12 2.44
CA LEU A 41 -0.57 -22.58 3.70
C LEU A 41 -0.62 -23.59 4.84
N ASP A 42 -0.57 -24.90 4.56
CA ASP A 42 -0.55 -25.98 5.55
C ASP A 42 0.86 -26.59 5.67
N ASP A 43 1.89 -25.93 5.14
CA ASP A 43 3.26 -26.46 5.23
C ASP A 43 3.70 -26.58 6.70
N PRO A 44 4.42 -27.67 7.07
CA PRO A 44 4.90 -27.85 8.42
C PRO A 44 5.87 -26.76 8.88
N ASP A 45 6.61 -26.13 7.95
CA ASP A 45 7.55 -25.05 8.24
C ASP A 45 6.82 -23.69 8.28
N PRO A 46 6.95 -22.91 9.37
CA PRO A 46 6.26 -21.63 9.50
C PRO A 46 6.77 -20.56 8.50
N GLU A 47 8.04 -20.56 8.12
CA GLU A 47 8.56 -19.57 7.17
C GLU A 47 8.03 -19.84 5.75
N VAL A 48 7.79 -21.11 5.38
CA VAL A 48 7.09 -21.46 4.12
C VAL A 48 5.65 -20.94 4.13
N ARG A 49 4.93 -21.12 5.27
CA ARG A 49 3.55 -20.57 5.38
C ARG A 49 3.52 -19.05 5.29
N ILE A 50 4.50 -18.35 5.89
CA ILE A 50 4.65 -16.89 5.80
C ILE A 50 4.84 -16.46 4.34
N THR A 51 5.79 -17.09 3.62
CA THR A 51 6.03 -16.76 2.21
C THR A 51 4.79 -17.01 1.35
N ALA A 52 4.05 -18.09 1.65
CA ALA A 52 2.81 -18.39 0.97
C ALA A 52 1.71 -17.33 1.23
N LEU A 53 1.57 -16.86 2.47
CA LEU A 53 0.63 -15.78 2.82
C LEU A 53 0.93 -14.49 2.07
N ARG A 54 2.22 -14.12 1.93
CA ARG A 54 2.65 -12.94 1.15
C ARG A 54 2.24 -13.03 -0.31
N GLY A 55 2.33 -14.23 -0.89
CA GLY A 55 1.94 -14.44 -2.29
C GLY A 55 0.44 -14.29 -2.56
N LEU A 56 -0.39 -14.46 -1.56
CA LEU A 56 -1.84 -14.29 -1.69
C LEU A 56 -2.29 -12.82 -1.81
N TRP A 57 -1.42 -11.87 -1.52
CA TRP A 57 -1.70 -10.45 -1.79
C TRP A 57 -2.04 -10.19 -3.26
N TYR A 58 -1.42 -10.92 -4.18
CA TYR A 58 -1.63 -10.75 -5.62
C TYR A 58 -2.77 -11.61 -6.19
N ALA A 59 -3.40 -12.43 -5.36
CA ALA A 59 -4.49 -13.34 -5.76
C ALA A 59 -5.58 -13.38 -4.67
N PRO A 60 -6.23 -12.24 -4.38
CA PRO A 60 -7.28 -12.18 -3.37
C PRO A 60 -8.49 -13.00 -3.82
N ASP A 61 -8.98 -13.84 -2.91
CA ASP A 61 -10.16 -14.68 -3.10
C ASP A 61 -11.03 -14.58 -1.83
N PRO A 62 -12.27 -14.07 -1.91
CA PRO A 62 -13.16 -13.96 -0.75
C PRO A 62 -13.37 -15.28 0.02
N ASP A 63 -13.29 -16.43 -0.66
CA ASP A 63 -13.41 -17.76 -0.03
C ASP A 63 -12.25 -18.06 0.93
N LEU A 64 -11.13 -17.30 0.85
CA LEU A 64 -9.99 -17.47 1.76
C LEU A 64 -10.11 -16.72 3.07
N ILE A 65 -11.03 -15.75 3.21
CA ILE A 65 -11.15 -14.88 4.39
C ILE A 65 -11.27 -15.71 5.67
N ASP A 66 -12.15 -16.71 5.70
CA ASP A 66 -12.32 -17.58 6.87
C ASP A 66 -11.05 -18.36 7.21
N ARG A 67 -10.32 -18.80 6.20
CA ARG A 67 -9.05 -19.51 6.40
C ARG A 67 -7.97 -18.58 6.95
N LEU A 68 -7.84 -17.38 6.43
CA LEU A 68 -6.86 -16.39 6.89
C LEU A 68 -7.17 -15.95 8.33
N MET A 69 -8.43 -15.66 8.67
CA MET A 69 -8.83 -15.38 10.05
C MET A 69 -8.54 -16.57 10.98
N GLY A 70 -8.81 -17.80 10.52
CA GLY A 70 -8.47 -19.02 11.27
C GLY A 70 -6.96 -19.17 11.51
N MET A 71 -6.12 -18.86 10.53
CA MET A 71 -4.66 -18.86 10.69
C MET A 71 -4.19 -17.75 11.63
N ALA A 72 -4.77 -16.55 11.53
CA ALA A 72 -4.46 -15.41 12.43
C ALA A 72 -4.82 -15.69 13.91
N ASP A 73 -5.81 -16.54 14.16
CA ASP A 73 -6.21 -16.89 15.53
C ASP A 73 -5.52 -18.15 16.07
N GLN A 74 -5.21 -19.12 15.23
CA GLN A 74 -4.94 -20.50 15.68
C GLN A 74 -3.60 -21.07 15.22
N ASP A 75 -2.87 -20.42 14.29
CA ASP A 75 -1.57 -20.94 13.87
C ASP A 75 -0.62 -21.05 15.09
N PRO A 76 0.11 -22.17 15.24
CA PRO A 76 1.03 -22.36 16.35
C PRO A 76 2.19 -21.33 16.36
N SER A 77 2.56 -20.79 15.19
CA SER A 77 3.60 -19.78 15.07
C SER A 77 3.03 -18.37 15.21
N PRO A 78 3.47 -17.56 16.19
CA PRO A 78 3.02 -16.18 16.31
C PRO A 78 3.37 -15.31 15.09
N LYS A 79 4.46 -15.64 14.38
CA LYS A 79 4.83 -14.94 13.13
C LYS A 79 3.82 -15.22 12.02
N VAL A 80 3.37 -16.48 11.89
CA VAL A 80 2.34 -16.83 10.89
C VAL A 80 1.02 -16.16 11.23
N ARG A 81 0.64 -16.11 12.52
CA ARG A 81 -0.57 -15.38 12.93
C ARG A 81 -0.50 -13.91 12.54
N ALA A 82 0.63 -13.25 12.80
CA ALA A 82 0.84 -11.85 12.42
C ALA A 82 0.78 -11.66 10.89
N GLU A 83 1.45 -12.52 10.12
CA GLU A 83 1.41 -12.45 8.65
C GLU A 83 0.01 -12.70 8.08
N ALA A 84 -0.78 -13.60 8.70
CA ALA A 84 -2.17 -13.82 8.31
C ALA A 84 -3.06 -12.59 8.58
N VAL A 85 -2.79 -11.84 9.66
CA VAL A 85 -3.43 -10.53 9.91
C VAL A 85 -3.05 -9.54 8.80
N SER A 86 -1.77 -9.46 8.43
CA SER A 86 -1.30 -8.60 7.34
C SER A 86 -1.97 -8.95 6.01
N ALA A 87 -2.06 -10.25 5.68
CA ALA A 87 -2.68 -10.72 4.44
C ALA A 87 -4.16 -10.35 4.30
N LEU A 88 -4.88 -10.12 5.41
CA LEU A 88 -6.26 -9.62 5.37
C LEU A 88 -6.34 -8.17 4.87
N GLY A 89 -5.25 -7.43 4.85
CA GLY A 89 -5.19 -6.04 4.35
C GLY A 89 -5.59 -5.88 2.89
N ILE A 90 -5.39 -6.92 2.06
CA ILE A 90 -5.80 -6.86 0.64
C ILE A 90 -7.31 -6.67 0.48
N TYR A 91 -8.13 -7.28 1.36
CA TYR A 91 -9.58 -7.13 1.32
C TYR A 91 -10.04 -5.75 1.79
N ILE A 92 -9.26 -5.11 2.67
CA ILE A 92 -9.49 -3.70 3.04
C ILE A 92 -9.18 -2.80 1.85
N TYR A 93 -8.04 -3.00 1.19
CA TYR A 93 -7.66 -2.25 -0.01
C TYR A 93 -8.68 -2.37 -1.13
N GLN A 94 -9.16 -3.60 -1.43
CA GLN A 94 -10.18 -3.83 -2.46
C GLN A 94 -11.52 -3.14 -2.13
N GLY A 95 -11.95 -3.22 -0.87
CA GLY A 95 -13.20 -2.59 -0.44
C GLY A 95 -13.14 -1.07 -0.51
N GLU A 96 -12.01 -0.45 -0.16
CA GLU A 96 -11.79 0.99 -0.30
C GLU A 96 -11.81 1.43 -1.77
N LEU A 97 -11.14 0.69 -2.67
CA LEU A 97 -11.16 0.99 -4.10
C LEU A 97 -12.55 0.93 -4.72
N ALA A 98 -13.41 0.01 -4.27
CA ALA A 98 -14.77 -0.12 -4.75
C ALA A 98 -15.60 1.13 -4.42
N ASP A 99 -15.35 1.80 -3.28
CA ASP A 99 -16.05 3.02 -2.85
C ASP A 99 -15.69 4.25 -3.72
N TYR A 100 -14.51 4.29 -4.36
CA TYR A 100 -14.12 5.39 -5.24
C TYR A 100 -14.88 5.43 -6.57
N GLY A 101 -15.68 4.40 -6.89
CA GLY A 101 -16.68 4.43 -7.96
C GLY A 101 -16.14 4.82 -9.34
N PHE A 102 -14.90 4.44 -9.67
CA PHE A 102 -14.36 4.69 -11.00
C PHE A 102 -15.21 3.99 -12.05
N ASP A 103 -15.93 4.76 -12.86
CA ASP A 103 -16.69 4.24 -13.99
C ASP A 103 -15.75 4.07 -15.21
N TRP A 104 -15.26 2.86 -15.38
CA TRP A 104 -14.46 2.46 -16.56
C TRP A 104 -15.35 2.15 -17.78
N GLY A 105 -16.60 2.63 -17.81
CA GLY A 105 -17.54 2.31 -18.87
C GLY A 105 -17.88 0.82 -18.96
N PRO A 106 -17.84 0.19 -20.16
CA PRO A 106 -18.16 -1.24 -20.30
C PRO A 106 -17.24 -2.18 -19.51
N MET A 107 -16.03 -1.73 -19.14
CA MET A 107 -15.08 -2.49 -18.34
C MET A 107 -15.50 -2.56 -16.86
N THR A 108 -16.24 -1.58 -16.36
CA THR A 108 -16.75 -1.54 -14.99
C THR A 108 -17.64 -2.76 -14.67
N GLU A 109 -18.43 -3.20 -15.66
CA GLU A 109 -19.32 -4.36 -15.49
C GLU A 109 -18.55 -5.68 -15.38
N ILE A 110 -17.41 -5.79 -16.08
CA ILE A 110 -16.51 -6.95 -16.02
C ILE A 110 -15.72 -6.96 -14.70
N LEU A 111 -15.27 -5.81 -14.24
CA LEU A 111 -14.52 -5.68 -12.98
C LEU A 111 -15.40 -5.87 -11.73
N ARG A 112 -16.72 -5.59 -11.83
CA ARG A 112 -17.68 -5.81 -10.74
C ARG A 112 -17.99 -7.26 -10.43
N GLU A 113 -17.75 -8.19 -11.36
CA GLU A 113 -17.93 -9.62 -11.11
C GLU A 113 -16.92 -10.16 -10.07
N ASP A 114 -15.79 -9.44 -9.87
CA ASP A 114 -14.74 -9.78 -8.92
C ASP A 114 -14.71 -8.83 -7.69
N GLU A 115 -15.72 -7.95 -7.51
CA GLU A 115 -15.80 -7.05 -6.36
C GLU A 115 -15.98 -7.85 -5.05
N LEU A 116 -15.23 -7.43 -4.01
CA LEU A 116 -15.39 -7.96 -2.68
C LEU A 116 -16.81 -7.66 -2.14
N PRO A 117 -17.60 -8.66 -1.72
CA PRO A 117 -18.90 -8.40 -1.13
C PRO A 117 -18.81 -7.47 0.10
N GLU A 118 -19.67 -6.45 0.18
CA GLU A 118 -19.70 -5.50 1.31
C GLU A 118 -19.72 -6.20 2.68
N ALA A 119 -20.45 -7.31 2.79
CA ALA A 119 -20.50 -8.08 4.04
C ALA A 119 -19.14 -8.68 4.43
N ASP A 120 -18.32 -9.08 3.45
CA ASP A 120 -16.98 -9.60 3.67
C ASP A 120 -16.01 -8.49 4.03
N PHE A 121 -16.08 -7.34 3.36
CA PHE A 121 -15.34 -6.15 3.71
C PHE A 121 -15.60 -5.72 5.17
N VAL A 122 -16.86 -5.55 5.55
CA VAL A 122 -17.24 -5.18 6.92
C VAL A 122 -16.73 -6.21 7.93
N ARG A 123 -16.86 -7.50 7.62
CA ARG A 123 -16.38 -8.59 8.49
C ARG A 123 -14.87 -8.55 8.70
N VAL A 124 -14.07 -8.31 7.64
CA VAL A 124 -12.62 -8.20 7.74
C VAL A 124 -12.23 -6.94 8.52
N LYS A 125 -12.87 -5.80 8.24
CA LYS A 125 -12.66 -4.54 8.97
C LYS A 125 -12.92 -4.73 10.46
N ASP A 126 -14.07 -5.28 10.85
CA ASP A 126 -14.43 -5.51 12.25
C ASP A 126 -13.46 -6.47 12.95
N TYR A 127 -13.00 -7.51 12.24
CA TYR A 127 -12.01 -8.45 12.76
C TYR A 127 -10.67 -7.74 13.04
N LEU A 128 -10.15 -6.97 12.10
CA LEU A 128 -8.89 -6.24 12.26
C LEU A 128 -8.96 -5.18 13.37
N LEU A 129 -10.08 -4.46 13.48
CA LEU A 129 -10.33 -3.55 14.60
C LEU A 129 -10.30 -4.30 15.95
N GLY A 130 -10.89 -5.49 16.00
CA GLY A 130 -10.83 -6.37 17.18
C GLY A 130 -9.42 -6.82 17.51
N VAL A 131 -8.62 -7.21 16.51
CA VAL A 131 -7.21 -7.60 16.69
C VAL A 131 -6.38 -6.43 17.23
N TYR A 132 -6.52 -5.23 16.67
CA TYR A 132 -5.81 -4.04 17.14
C TYR A 132 -6.18 -3.69 18.59
N ALA A 133 -7.45 -3.73 18.95
CA ALA A 133 -7.96 -3.35 20.27
C ALA A 133 -7.63 -4.37 21.37
N ASP A 134 -7.39 -5.63 21.04
CA ASP A 134 -7.10 -6.69 22.03
C ASP A 134 -5.65 -6.60 22.54
N GLU A 135 -5.46 -5.97 23.68
CA GLU A 135 -4.14 -5.86 24.34
C GLU A 135 -3.55 -7.19 24.82
N GLY A 136 -4.33 -8.27 24.82
CA GLY A 136 -3.85 -9.62 25.08
C GLY A 136 -3.12 -10.25 23.91
N ARG A 137 -3.28 -9.71 22.70
CA ARG A 137 -2.56 -10.20 21.51
C ARG A 137 -1.11 -9.70 21.48
N PRO A 138 -0.19 -10.47 20.87
CA PRO A 138 1.18 -10.04 20.60
C PRO A 138 1.24 -8.70 19.84
N LEU A 139 2.31 -7.94 20.09
CA LEU A 139 2.50 -6.63 19.45
C LEU A 139 2.47 -6.74 17.92
N ASP A 140 3.12 -7.74 17.33
CA ASP A 140 3.17 -7.92 15.88
C ASP A 140 1.81 -8.17 15.23
N GLU A 141 0.91 -8.90 15.90
CA GLU A 141 -0.46 -9.09 15.40
C GLU A 141 -1.24 -7.77 15.40
N ARG A 142 -1.08 -6.97 16.46
CA ARG A 142 -1.76 -5.68 16.60
C ARG A 142 -1.24 -4.62 15.65
N ARG A 143 0.09 -4.54 15.47
CA ARG A 143 0.67 -3.57 14.55
C ARG A 143 0.35 -3.90 13.08
N PHE A 144 0.31 -5.17 12.69
CA PHE A 144 -0.10 -5.54 11.34
C PHE A 144 -1.59 -5.31 11.10
N ALA A 145 -2.42 -5.37 12.16
CA ALA A 145 -3.81 -4.97 12.03
C ALA A 145 -3.97 -3.47 11.74
N ILE A 146 -3.17 -2.59 12.37
CA ILE A 146 -3.22 -1.16 12.08
C ILE A 146 -2.63 -0.84 10.70
N GLU A 147 -1.59 -1.56 10.25
CA GLU A 147 -1.06 -1.46 8.89
C GLU A 147 -2.12 -1.85 7.84
N ALA A 148 -2.82 -2.95 8.06
CA ALA A 148 -3.89 -3.42 7.17
C ALA A 148 -5.09 -2.45 7.13
N LEU A 149 -5.46 -1.85 8.26
CA LEU A 149 -6.51 -0.84 8.34
C LEU A 149 -6.09 0.49 7.69
N GLY A 150 -4.79 0.74 7.55
CA GLY A 150 -4.24 1.97 6.98
C GLY A 150 -4.67 2.26 5.55
N PHE A 151 -5.17 1.28 4.81
CA PHE A 151 -5.74 1.51 3.48
C PHE A 151 -7.07 2.27 3.50
N LEU A 152 -7.71 2.44 4.67
CA LEU A 152 -8.98 3.14 4.80
C LEU A 152 -8.80 4.63 5.00
N SER A 153 -9.54 5.43 4.23
CA SER A 153 -9.67 6.88 4.42
C SER A 153 -10.67 7.26 5.52
N ASP A 154 -11.17 6.28 6.31
CA ASP A 154 -12.16 6.44 7.38
C ASP A 154 -11.59 7.29 8.54
N PRO A 155 -12.24 8.41 8.93
CA PRO A 155 -11.77 9.26 10.03
C PRO A 155 -11.60 8.53 11.36
N GLN A 156 -12.41 7.50 11.67
CA GLN A 156 -12.28 6.72 12.89
C GLN A 156 -11.01 5.86 12.88
N VAL A 157 -10.68 5.28 11.71
CA VAL A 157 -9.42 4.55 11.54
C VAL A 157 -8.23 5.49 11.62
N ALA A 158 -8.32 6.68 11.02
CA ALA A 158 -7.29 7.70 11.12
C ALA A 158 -7.01 8.10 12.60
N ASP A 159 -8.03 8.21 13.42
CA ASP A 159 -7.86 8.48 14.87
C ASP A 159 -7.15 7.32 15.59
N LEU A 160 -7.42 6.06 15.20
CA LEU A 160 -6.69 4.88 15.73
C LEU A 160 -5.23 4.84 15.27
N VAL A 161 -4.95 5.24 14.03
CA VAL A 161 -3.57 5.37 13.52
C VAL A 161 -2.80 6.44 14.30
N GLU A 162 -3.43 7.58 14.62
CA GLU A 162 -2.81 8.61 15.46
C GLU A 162 -2.58 8.11 16.88
N GLU A 163 -3.52 7.35 17.47
CA GLU A 163 -3.32 6.69 18.78
C GLU A 163 -2.14 5.71 18.73
N ALA A 164 -2.06 4.87 17.68
CA ALA A 164 -0.96 3.92 17.48
C ALA A 164 0.40 4.64 17.40
N TYR A 165 0.46 5.76 16.70
CA TYR A 165 1.67 6.60 16.62
C TYR A 165 2.13 7.14 17.98
N GLN A 166 1.21 7.42 18.90
CA GLN A 166 1.52 7.91 20.26
C GLN A 166 1.95 6.80 21.23
N ARG A 167 1.85 5.53 20.84
CA ARG A 167 2.26 4.41 21.70
C ARG A 167 3.78 4.40 21.92
N PRO A 168 4.24 3.87 23.07
CA PRO A 168 5.65 3.86 23.41
C PRO A 168 6.47 2.83 22.62
N GLU A 169 5.82 1.84 22.04
CA GLU A 169 6.50 0.78 21.28
C GLU A 169 6.97 1.34 19.91
N ARG A 170 8.28 1.25 19.69
CA ARG A 170 8.92 1.74 18.46
C ARG A 170 8.31 1.13 17.21
N GLU A 171 8.10 -0.17 17.23
CA GLU A 171 7.55 -0.94 16.12
C GLU A 171 6.11 -0.50 15.80
N MET A 172 5.30 -0.19 16.81
CA MET A 172 3.95 0.33 16.60
C MET A 172 3.98 1.72 15.97
N LYS A 173 4.96 2.56 16.33
CA LYS A 173 5.13 3.87 15.72
C LYS A 173 5.47 3.76 14.22
N ILE A 174 6.35 2.84 13.86
CA ILE A 174 6.70 2.55 12.45
C ILE A 174 5.45 2.10 11.70
N SER A 175 4.69 1.14 12.24
CA SER A 175 3.45 0.66 11.63
C SER A 175 2.39 1.77 11.49
N ALA A 176 2.33 2.70 12.43
CA ALA A 176 1.45 3.86 12.32
C ALA A 176 1.87 4.82 11.18
N LEU A 177 3.18 5.05 10.98
CA LEU A 177 3.67 5.85 9.87
C LEU A 177 3.39 5.16 8.52
N TYR A 178 3.58 3.84 8.44
CA TYR A 178 3.17 3.03 7.30
C TYR A 178 1.68 3.21 6.98
N ALA A 179 0.82 3.07 8.00
CA ALA A 179 -0.62 3.25 7.83
C ALA A 179 -1.00 4.70 7.42
N MET A 180 -0.25 5.71 7.88
CA MET A 180 -0.42 7.09 7.42
C MET A 180 -0.17 7.23 5.93
N GLY A 181 0.92 6.64 5.41
CA GLY A 181 1.24 6.62 3.98
C GLY A 181 0.11 5.99 3.16
N ARG A 182 -0.29 4.79 3.54
CA ARG A 182 -1.34 4.02 2.83
C ARG A 182 -2.72 4.69 2.81
N SER A 183 -3.05 5.49 3.83
CA SER A 183 -4.34 6.18 3.91
C SER A 183 -4.50 7.33 2.91
N GLY A 184 -3.42 7.83 2.32
CA GLY A 184 -3.44 8.97 1.40
C GLY A 184 -3.91 10.30 2.03
N LEU A 185 -4.06 10.37 3.37
CA LEU A 185 -4.67 11.52 4.03
C LEU A 185 -3.66 12.64 4.29
N MET A 186 -3.94 13.84 3.77
CA MET A 186 -3.12 15.05 3.96
C MET A 186 -2.99 15.49 5.43
N ARG A 187 -3.86 15.01 6.33
CA ARG A 187 -3.83 15.35 7.77
C ARG A 187 -2.50 14.97 8.46
N TRP A 188 -1.71 14.11 7.86
CA TRP A 188 -0.45 13.61 8.42
C TRP A 188 0.76 14.51 8.18
N THR A 189 0.63 15.58 7.37
CA THR A 189 1.72 16.46 6.96
C THR A 189 2.59 16.92 8.13
N ASP A 190 2.00 17.41 9.23
CA ASP A 190 2.76 17.91 10.38
C ASP A 190 3.52 16.81 11.14
N ILE A 191 2.95 15.60 11.21
CA ILE A 191 3.60 14.45 11.83
C ILE A 191 4.78 14.01 10.97
N LEU A 192 4.54 13.81 9.68
CA LEU A 192 5.55 13.33 8.73
C LEU A 192 6.69 14.34 8.59
N ALA A 193 6.39 15.64 8.48
CA ALA A 193 7.43 16.70 8.45
C ALA A 193 8.40 16.62 9.63
N ARG A 194 7.91 16.27 10.82
CA ARG A 194 8.74 16.09 12.01
C ARG A 194 9.56 14.80 11.93
N GLU A 195 8.96 13.70 11.50
CA GLU A 195 9.60 12.39 11.47
C GLU A 195 10.60 12.23 10.30
N LEU A 196 10.54 13.05 9.25
CA LEU A 196 11.57 13.14 8.20
C LEU A 196 12.98 13.37 8.76
N TYR A 197 13.09 13.93 9.97
CA TYR A 197 14.37 14.22 10.62
C TYR A 197 14.52 13.46 11.95
N ASN A 198 13.82 12.34 12.10
CA ASN A 198 13.93 11.50 13.28
C ASN A 198 15.35 10.90 13.40
N ALA A 199 15.87 10.85 14.63
CA ALA A 199 17.18 10.28 14.90
C ALA A 199 17.21 8.74 14.77
N GLU A 200 16.07 8.10 14.83
CA GLU A 200 15.92 6.66 14.60
C GLU A 200 15.71 6.41 13.11
N ARG A 201 16.69 5.77 12.49
CA ARG A 201 16.79 5.57 11.05
C ARG A 201 15.52 4.93 10.44
N ASP A 202 15.00 3.87 11.04
CA ASP A 202 13.84 3.16 10.47
C ASP A 202 12.56 4.01 10.55
N ILE A 203 12.42 4.85 11.59
CA ILE A 203 11.32 5.81 11.68
C ILE A 203 11.45 6.89 10.60
N GLN A 204 12.68 7.37 10.37
CA GLN A 204 12.95 8.34 9.31
C GLN A 204 12.64 7.77 7.93
N LEU A 205 13.09 6.55 7.62
CA LEU A 205 12.82 5.86 6.36
C LEU A 205 11.32 5.71 6.11
N GLU A 206 10.58 5.23 7.13
CA GLU A 206 9.13 5.06 6.99
C GLU A 206 8.40 6.40 6.79
N ALA A 207 8.86 7.47 7.45
CA ALA A 207 8.29 8.80 7.23
C ALA A 207 8.57 9.33 5.82
N ILE A 208 9.76 9.07 5.25
CA ILE A 208 10.10 9.45 3.88
C ILE A 208 9.18 8.73 2.90
N ARG A 209 9.01 7.42 3.06
CA ARG A 209 8.12 6.60 2.25
C ARG A 209 6.69 7.09 2.31
N ALA A 210 6.16 7.32 3.52
CA ALA A 210 4.81 7.82 3.71
C ALA A 210 4.58 9.20 3.05
N VAL A 211 5.57 10.08 3.03
CA VAL A 211 5.49 11.38 2.33
C VAL A 211 5.35 11.19 0.83
N GLY A 212 6.11 10.26 0.23
CA GLY A 212 6.00 9.90 -1.18
C GLY A 212 4.63 9.31 -1.51
N GLU A 213 4.21 8.27 -0.77
CA GLU A 213 2.94 7.56 -0.99
C GLU A 213 1.71 8.47 -0.92
N ILE A 214 1.70 9.46 -0.03
CA ILE A 214 0.61 10.45 0.04
C ILE A 214 0.71 11.50 -1.08
N GLY A 215 1.89 11.71 -1.65
CA GLY A 215 2.13 12.77 -2.62
C GLY A 215 2.18 14.17 -1.98
N LEU A 216 2.87 14.33 -0.83
CA LEU A 216 2.93 15.58 -0.09
C LEU A 216 3.91 16.59 -0.73
N ALA A 217 3.47 17.30 -1.79
CA ALA A 217 4.27 18.32 -2.48
C ALA A 217 4.84 19.38 -1.54
N GLU A 218 4.15 19.70 -0.44
CA GLU A 218 4.58 20.66 0.58
C GLU A 218 5.91 20.26 1.24
N LEU A 219 6.18 18.93 1.33
CA LEU A 219 7.40 18.37 1.90
C LEU A 219 8.46 18.03 0.84
N GLY A 220 8.19 18.29 -0.43
CA GLY A 220 9.12 18.02 -1.54
C GLY A 220 10.50 18.67 -1.37
N LYS A 221 10.54 19.88 -0.80
CA LYS A 221 11.82 20.55 -0.49
C LYS A 221 12.62 19.83 0.60
N ASP A 222 11.95 19.18 1.54
CA ASP A 222 12.60 18.41 2.60
C ASP A 222 13.12 17.08 2.03
N LEU A 223 12.33 16.40 1.19
CA LEU A 223 12.78 15.23 0.42
C LEU A 223 13.99 15.57 -0.44
N TRP A 224 13.95 16.70 -1.18
CA TRP A 224 15.09 17.17 -1.99
C TRP A 224 16.37 17.32 -1.15
N ARG A 225 16.29 17.81 0.08
CA ARG A 225 17.45 17.89 0.99
C ARG A 225 17.96 16.52 1.40
N LEU A 226 17.05 15.56 1.63
CA LEU A 226 17.39 14.19 2.01
C LEU A 226 18.07 13.41 0.87
N THR A 227 17.91 13.81 -0.40
CA THR A 227 18.70 13.24 -1.51
C THR A 227 20.20 13.54 -1.42
N TYR A 228 20.67 14.32 -0.45
CA TYR A 228 22.09 14.56 -0.13
C TYR A 228 22.52 13.86 1.17
N ALA A 229 21.70 12.97 1.73
CA ALA A 229 22.05 12.24 2.94
C ALA A 229 23.32 11.40 2.75
N GLU A 230 24.12 11.27 3.82
CA GLU A 230 25.30 10.38 3.83
C GLU A 230 24.89 8.90 3.91
N ASP A 231 23.73 8.60 4.48
CA ASP A 231 23.15 7.28 4.52
C ASP A 231 22.50 6.99 3.15
N GLN A 232 23.04 5.99 2.45
CA GLN A 232 22.62 5.68 1.08
C GLN A 232 21.15 5.24 1.01
N GLU A 233 20.66 4.47 1.98
CA GLU A 233 19.26 4.04 1.97
C GLU A 233 18.29 5.21 2.19
N ILE A 234 18.63 6.16 3.08
CA ILE A 234 17.86 7.39 3.23
C ILE A 234 17.88 8.23 1.94
N MET A 235 19.04 8.28 1.26
CA MET A 235 19.16 8.97 -0.02
C MET A 235 18.29 8.35 -1.09
N LEU A 236 18.32 7.03 -1.26
CA LEU A 236 17.54 6.29 -2.26
C LEU A 236 16.04 6.43 -2.00
N GLU A 237 15.61 6.20 -0.77
CA GLU A 237 14.20 6.37 -0.38
C GLU A 237 13.71 7.82 -0.62
N ALA A 238 14.57 8.82 -0.34
CA ALA A 238 14.23 10.22 -0.60
C ALA A 238 14.15 10.55 -2.11
N ILE A 239 14.89 9.87 -2.97
CA ILE A 239 14.81 10.01 -4.42
C ILE A 239 13.48 9.44 -4.93
N GLU A 240 13.10 8.24 -4.50
CA GLU A 240 11.83 7.60 -4.82
C GLU A 240 10.65 8.47 -4.37
N ALA A 241 10.62 8.83 -3.08
CA ALA A 241 9.57 9.69 -2.52
C ALA A 241 9.49 11.07 -3.21
N LEU A 242 10.63 11.61 -3.68
CA LEU A 242 10.65 12.86 -4.41
C LEU A 242 9.94 12.74 -5.77
N GLY A 243 10.09 11.60 -6.45
CA GLY A 243 9.37 11.28 -7.70
C GLY A 243 7.85 11.25 -7.49
N GLN A 244 7.40 10.71 -6.36
CA GLN A 244 5.99 10.55 -6.01
C GLN A 244 5.36 11.82 -5.43
N SER A 245 6.16 12.77 -4.93
CA SER A 245 5.68 13.88 -4.10
C SER A 245 4.77 14.88 -4.80
N GLY A 246 4.71 14.90 -6.14
CA GLY A 246 4.00 15.92 -6.91
C GLY A 246 4.63 17.31 -6.83
N TRP A 247 5.84 17.46 -6.25
CA TRP A 247 6.52 18.76 -6.16
C TRP A 247 7.13 19.15 -7.52
N GLU A 248 6.70 20.29 -8.07
CA GLU A 248 7.09 20.71 -9.42
C GLU A 248 8.61 20.81 -9.63
N GLN A 249 9.37 21.23 -8.60
CA GLN A 249 10.81 21.42 -8.70
C GLN A 249 11.61 20.11 -8.53
N ALA A 250 10.95 18.98 -8.32
CA ALA A 250 11.58 17.65 -8.21
C ALA A 250 12.35 17.29 -9.48
N PHE A 251 11.81 17.66 -10.66
CA PHE A 251 12.38 17.37 -11.97
C PHE A 251 13.88 17.69 -12.07
N GLU A 252 14.28 18.92 -11.69
CA GLU A 252 15.68 19.35 -11.84
C GLU A 252 16.65 18.47 -11.05
N ARG A 253 16.24 18.02 -9.86
CA ARG A 253 17.08 17.18 -9.02
C ARG A 253 17.11 15.73 -9.50
N LEU A 254 15.98 15.20 -9.89
CA LEU A 254 15.89 13.84 -10.42
C LEU A 254 16.70 13.71 -11.73
N ASP A 255 16.57 14.66 -12.66
CA ASP A 255 17.35 14.67 -13.90
C ASP A 255 18.87 14.74 -13.63
N GLU A 256 19.32 15.59 -12.69
CA GLU A 256 20.71 15.63 -12.27
C GLU A 256 21.20 14.26 -11.76
N LEU A 257 20.39 13.59 -10.94
CA LEU A 257 20.74 12.30 -10.32
C LEU A 257 20.77 11.14 -11.30
N THR A 258 20.07 11.21 -12.44
CA THR A 258 20.17 10.18 -13.50
C THR A 258 21.59 10.06 -14.07
N LEU A 259 22.42 11.09 -13.89
CA LEU A 259 23.83 11.14 -14.32
C LEU A 259 24.81 10.85 -13.16
N HIS A 260 24.32 10.39 -12.02
CA HIS A 260 25.16 10.12 -10.87
C HIS A 260 26.19 9.02 -11.16
N SER A 261 27.38 9.13 -10.54
CA SER A 261 28.49 8.18 -10.78
C SER A 261 28.24 6.79 -10.19
N ASP A 262 27.38 6.68 -9.18
CA ASP A 262 26.90 5.42 -8.63
C ASP A 262 25.73 4.92 -9.48
N PRO A 263 25.83 3.70 -10.06
CA PRO A 263 24.79 3.16 -10.95
C PRO A 263 23.43 2.92 -10.26
N GLU A 264 23.43 2.55 -8.96
CA GLU A 264 22.21 2.32 -8.19
C GLU A 264 21.43 3.64 -8.03
N ILE A 265 22.13 4.71 -7.65
CA ILE A 265 21.49 6.03 -7.52
C ILE A 265 20.98 6.53 -8.88
N ALA A 266 21.74 6.30 -9.95
CA ALA A 266 21.32 6.72 -11.28
C ALA A 266 20.10 5.95 -11.79
N GLU A 267 19.97 4.66 -11.45
CA GLU A 267 18.83 3.81 -11.81
C GLU A 267 17.56 4.25 -11.06
N VAL A 268 17.63 4.33 -9.73
CA VAL A 268 16.50 4.80 -8.90
C VAL A 268 16.04 6.20 -9.30
N ALA A 269 17.00 7.10 -9.63
CA ALA A 269 16.63 8.44 -10.10
C ALA A 269 15.92 8.46 -11.44
N LYS A 270 16.21 7.50 -12.35
CA LYS A 270 15.48 7.37 -13.62
C LYS A 270 14.05 6.89 -13.38
N GLU A 271 13.88 5.86 -12.55
CA GLU A 271 12.58 5.33 -12.19
C GLU A 271 11.72 6.43 -11.54
N ALA A 272 12.27 7.15 -10.57
CA ALA A 272 11.60 8.27 -9.92
C ALA A 272 11.27 9.43 -10.88
N LEU A 273 12.14 9.71 -11.85
CA LEU A 273 11.88 10.73 -12.87
C LEU A 273 10.77 10.31 -13.83
N ASP A 274 10.76 9.04 -14.26
CA ASP A 274 9.72 8.49 -15.13
C ASP A 274 8.35 8.52 -14.41
N GLU A 275 8.30 8.19 -13.12
CA GLU A 275 7.11 8.27 -12.30
C GLU A 275 6.64 9.72 -12.15
N TRP A 276 7.53 10.67 -11.85
CA TRP A 276 7.21 12.09 -11.76
C TRP A 276 6.63 12.64 -13.07
N LEU A 277 7.21 12.27 -14.22
CA LEU A 277 6.72 12.68 -15.55
C LEU A 277 5.30 12.15 -15.81
N LEU A 278 5.05 10.87 -15.51
CA LEU A 278 3.74 10.25 -15.67
C LEU A 278 2.68 10.94 -14.80
N MET A 279 2.98 11.17 -13.53
CA MET A 279 2.05 11.84 -12.61
C MET A 279 1.77 13.29 -12.99
N SER A 280 2.78 14.00 -13.49
CA SER A 280 2.65 15.37 -14.01
C SER A 280 1.81 15.44 -15.28
N GLU A 281 1.86 14.43 -16.14
CA GLU A 281 1.02 14.34 -17.34
C GLU A 281 -0.45 14.07 -16.97
N ILE A 282 -0.70 13.12 -16.06
CA ILE A 282 -2.04 12.81 -15.53
C ILE A 282 -2.66 14.05 -14.87
N ALA A 283 -1.91 14.77 -14.03
CA ALA A 283 -2.39 15.97 -13.35
C ALA A 283 -2.79 17.06 -14.37
N ARG A 284 -1.98 17.27 -15.40
CA ARG A 284 -2.27 18.25 -16.46
C ARG A 284 -3.52 17.87 -17.25
N GLU A 285 -3.68 16.59 -17.61
CA GLU A 285 -4.89 16.12 -18.33
C GLU A 285 -6.15 16.28 -17.47
N ALA A 286 -6.05 16.05 -16.17
CA ALA A 286 -7.16 16.27 -15.25
C ALA A 286 -7.55 17.75 -15.15
N GLU A 287 -6.59 18.67 -15.11
CA GLU A 287 -6.84 20.12 -15.12
C GLU A 287 -7.51 20.56 -16.44
N GLU A 288 -7.06 20.07 -17.59
CA GLU A 288 -7.65 20.36 -18.89
C GLU A 288 -9.11 19.88 -18.99
N LEU A 289 -9.44 18.73 -18.38
CA LEU A 289 -10.82 18.21 -18.32
C LEU A 289 -11.72 19.06 -17.42
N ASP A 290 -11.22 19.55 -16.29
CA ASP A 290 -11.99 20.43 -15.38
C ASP A 290 -12.28 21.80 -16.03
N GLU A 291 -11.33 22.37 -16.78
CA GLU A 291 -11.53 23.64 -17.50
C GLU A 291 -12.61 23.49 -18.60
N ASP A 292 -12.67 22.35 -19.31
CA ASP A 292 -13.69 22.09 -20.32
C ASP A 292 -15.10 21.93 -19.71
N TRP A 293 -15.23 21.45 -18.47
CA TRP A 293 -16.53 21.36 -17.75
C TRP A 293 -17.05 22.71 -17.27
N ASP A 294 -16.20 23.64 -16.88
CA ASP A 294 -16.60 24.99 -16.44
C ASP A 294 -17.00 25.90 -17.61
N ASP A 295 -16.52 25.62 -18.84
CA ASP A 295 -16.90 26.39 -20.04
C ASP A 295 -18.20 25.90 -20.70
N GLU A 296 -18.69 24.70 -20.45
CA GLU A 296 -20.04 24.27 -20.80
C GLU A 296 -21.06 24.81 -19.78
N THR A 297 -21.28 26.13 -19.79
CA THR A 297 -22.48 26.71 -19.23
C THR A 297 -23.67 26.04 -19.93
N GLY A 298 -24.29 25.09 -19.24
CA GLY A 298 -25.48 24.42 -19.69
C GLY A 298 -26.53 25.46 -20.17
N PRO A 299 -27.40 25.11 -21.14
CA PRO A 299 -28.39 26.03 -21.64
C PRO A 299 -29.23 26.56 -20.46
N ASP A 300 -29.36 27.88 -20.39
CA ASP A 300 -30.32 28.55 -19.51
C ASP A 300 -31.69 27.85 -19.68
N LEU A 301 -31.95 26.90 -18.79
CA LEU A 301 -33.30 26.37 -18.61
C LEU A 301 -34.08 27.45 -17.86
N ASP A 302 -34.58 28.45 -18.62
CA ASP A 302 -35.70 29.29 -18.21
C ASP A 302 -36.90 28.37 -17.94
N LEU A 303 -36.97 27.81 -16.74
CA LEU A 303 -38.19 27.18 -16.22
C LEU A 303 -39.15 28.29 -15.81
N ASP A 304 -39.91 28.80 -16.79
CA ASP A 304 -41.12 29.55 -16.54
C ASP A 304 -42.10 28.66 -15.73
N TRP A 305 -42.13 28.88 -14.43
CA TRP A 305 -43.20 28.37 -13.58
C TRP A 305 -44.39 29.29 -13.76
N ASP A 306 -45.23 29.01 -14.78
CA ASP A 306 -46.56 29.56 -14.83
C ASP A 306 -47.39 29.07 -13.63
N GLU A 307 -47.63 29.97 -12.69
CA GLU A 307 -48.68 29.85 -11.69
C GLU A 307 -50.02 29.87 -12.40
N GLU A 308 -50.72 28.76 -12.53
CA GLU A 308 -52.16 28.70 -12.78
C GLU A 308 -52.87 28.02 -11.61
N GLU A 309 -53.67 28.86 -10.93
CA GLU A 309 -54.90 28.74 -10.12
C GLU A 309 -55.32 27.35 -9.56
#